data_fb14c35613db0a4829690953d649fd33
#
_entry.id   fb14c35613db0a4829690953d649fd33
#
_cell.length_a   1.000
_cell.length_b   1.000
_cell.length_c   1.000
_cell.angle_alpha   90.00
_cell.angle_beta   90.00
_cell.angle_gamma   90.00
#
_symmetry.space_group_name_H-M   'P 1'
#
loop_
_entity.id
_entity.type
_entity.pdbx_description
1 polymer ?
#
loop_
_entity_poly.entity_id
_entity_poly.type
_entity_poly.pdbx_seq_one_letter_code
_entity_poly.pdbx_strand_id
1 'polypeptide(L)'
;MYKATDRERLLNRIISFMRDSSAFEGLLQIGSGAIGFADIYSDIDLMAGCYDADCVKAANQQLQQFFAELGVSHIEKRSWTSTALGLSVYFEDGLSADISFMPTPELPIRSPQHKVVFAKTENFTDAVNAGAQRFAERSQRYGLDDSIHYRFINELRYVEIALLREQFIFADIALGNARQLLLSVETVAEGKKLHQFKAYNTLSQTFLDRLEETYPRSRAYEDMYNAKEKLLALYLETVKDSVYLTFDDSLLKLLGCFE
;
A
#
# COMPACT_ATOMS: atom_id res chain seq x y z
N MET A 1 20.19 10.72 -12.00
CA MET A 1 19.50 10.55 -10.68
C MET A 1 19.20 11.95 -10.16
N TYR A 2 17.95 12.21 -9.78
CA TYR A 2 17.49 13.51 -9.29
C TYR A 2 18.04 13.84 -7.89
N LYS A 3 18.00 15.11 -7.53
CA LYS A 3 18.33 15.61 -6.20
C LYS A 3 17.05 16.00 -5.43
N ALA A 4 17.14 16.12 -4.11
CA ALA A 4 16.02 16.60 -3.30
C ALA A 4 15.47 17.95 -3.78
N THR A 5 16.35 18.84 -4.22
CA THR A 5 16.00 20.16 -4.80
C THR A 5 15.20 20.06 -6.11
N ASP A 6 15.42 19.01 -6.91
CA ASP A 6 14.68 18.79 -8.16
C ASP A 6 13.26 18.32 -7.84
N ARG A 7 13.11 17.44 -6.83
CA ARG A 7 11.81 17.02 -6.29
C ARG A 7 11.01 18.20 -5.74
N GLU A 8 11.64 19.06 -4.94
CA GLU A 8 10.98 20.26 -4.40
C GLU A 8 10.55 21.22 -5.50
N ARG A 9 11.38 21.40 -6.52
CA ARG A 9 11.06 22.25 -7.69
C ARG A 9 9.86 21.69 -8.46
N LEU A 10 9.83 20.38 -8.70
CA LEU A 10 8.71 19.73 -9.37
C LEU A 10 7.44 19.84 -8.54
N LEU A 11 7.52 19.54 -7.24
CA LEU A 11 6.38 19.65 -6.32
C LEU A 11 5.78 21.05 -6.34
N ASN A 12 6.62 22.09 -6.26
CA ASN A 12 6.15 23.47 -6.29
C ASN A 12 5.49 23.83 -7.65
N ARG A 13 6.00 23.31 -8.76
CA ARG A 13 5.38 23.49 -10.10
C ARG A 13 4.01 22.83 -10.16
N ILE A 14 3.88 21.61 -9.68
CA ILE A 14 2.59 20.89 -9.60
C ILE A 14 1.60 21.66 -8.73
N ILE A 15 2.03 22.10 -7.54
CA ILE A 15 1.18 22.86 -6.60
C ILE A 15 0.69 24.17 -7.25
N SER A 16 1.57 24.94 -7.89
CA SER A 16 1.18 26.18 -8.58
C SER A 16 0.16 25.89 -9.67
N PHE A 17 0.44 24.94 -10.55
CA PHE A 17 -0.47 24.57 -11.63
C PHE A 17 -1.85 24.17 -11.09
N MET A 18 -1.92 23.32 -10.08
CA MET A 18 -3.19 22.86 -9.53
C MET A 18 -3.94 23.96 -8.78
N ARG A 19 -3.22 24.87 -8.12
CA ARG A 19 -3.82 26.02 -7.44
C ARG A 19 -4.47 26.99 -8.43
N ASP A 20 -3.84 27.23 -9.59
CA ASP A 20 -4.33 28.15 -10.59
C ASP A 20 -5.48 27.55 -11.45
N SER A 21 -5.59 26.22 -11.51
CA SER A 21 -6.64 25.52 -12.25
C SER A 21 -7.98 25.61 -11.51
N SER A 22 -9.07 25.89 -12.24
CA SER A 22 -10.46 25.90 -11.71
C SER A 22 -11.01 24.49 -11.44
N ALA A 23 -10.34 23.43 -11.87
CA ALA A 23 -10.80 22.05 -11.68
C ALA A 23 -10.58 21.54 -10.24
N PHE A 24 -9.57 22.06 -9.52
CA PHE A 24 -9.23 21.60 -8.17
C PHE A 24 -9.76 22.53 -7.10
N GLU A 25 -10.45 21.96 -6.12
CA GLU A 25 -10.94 22.64 -4.94
C GLU A 25 -9.88 22.73 -3.82
N GLY A 26 -9.04 21.70 -3.71
CA GLY A 26 -7.95 21.66 -2.76
C GLY A 26 -6.95 20.54 -3.03
N LEU A 27 -5.83 20.58 -2.32
CA LEU A 27 -4.73 19.64 -2.49
C LEU A 27 -4.16 19.22 -1.14
N LEU A 28 -3.98 17.93 -0.98
CA LEU A 28 -3.24 17.30 0.11
C LEU A 28 -1.92 16.75 -0.41
N GLN A 29 -0.86 16.95 0.34
CA GLN A 29 0.34 16.14 0.29
C GLN A 29 0.16 14.97 1.26
N ILE A 30 0.40 13.74 0.81
CA ILE A 30 0.22 12.51 1.58
C ILE A 30 1.53 11.73 1.64
N GLY A 31 1.53 10.59 2.30
CA GLY A 31 2.72 9.75 2.38
C GLY A 31 3.89 10.43 3.09
N SER A 32 5.12 10.10 2.66
CA SER A 32 6.35 10.63 3.25
C SER A 32 6.51 12.14 3.07
N GLY A 33 5.95 12.70 2.02
CA GLY A 33 5.98 14.13 1.75
C GLY A 33 5.25 14.96 2.79
N ALA A 34 4.19 14.43 3.41
CA ALA A 34 3.44 15.13 4.45
C ALA A 34 4.27 15.41 5.72
N ILE A 35 5.32 14.63 5.97
CA ILE A 35 6.22 14.73 7.13
C ILE A 35 7.65 15.16 6.76
N GLY A 36 7.86 15.64 5.53
CA GLY A 36 9.15 16.21 5.10
C GLY A 36 10.04 15.29 4.26
N PHE A 37 9.49 14.22 3.72
CA PHE A 37 10.19 13.15 2.98
C PHE A 37 11.21 12.37 3.84
N ALA A 38 11.14 11.06 3.79
CA ALA A 38 11.99 10.20 4.61
C ALA A 38 13.43 10.10 4.09
N ASP A 39 13.59 10.18 2.75
CA ASP A 39 14.87 9.99 2.06
C ASP A 39 14.87 10.62 0.65
N ILE A 40 15.97 10.44 -0.07
CA ILE A 40 16.11 10.92 -1.44
C ILE A 40 15.29 10.10 -2.46
N TYR A 41 14.87 8.88 -2.10
CA TYR A 41 14.11 7.97 -2.97
C TYR A 41 12.60 8.13 -2.84
N SER A 42 12.16 9.00 -1.91
CA SER A 42 10.73 9.29 -1.72
C SER A 42 10.18 10.02 -2.94
N ASP A 43 9.07 9.50 -3.47
CA ASP A 43 8.27 10.09 -4.54
C ASP A 43 7.39 11.25 -4.04
N ILE A 44 6.71 11.90 -4.97
CA ILE A 44 5.74 12.95 -4.67
C ILE A 44 4.35 12.32 -4.65
N ASP A 45 3.73 12.20 -3.47
CA ASP A 45 2.38 11.69 -3.30
C ASP A 45 1.39 12.83 -3.05
N LEU A 46 0.40 12.99 -3.94
CA LEU A 46 -0.62 14.04 -3.86
C LEU A 46 -2.03 13.47 -3.96
N MET A 47 -2.97 14.10 -3.25
CA MET A 47 -4.39 13.80 -3.35
C MET A 47 -5.17 15.11 -3.48
N ALA A 48 -5.94 15.25 -4.55
CA ALA A 48 -6.70 16.46 -4.83
C ALA A 48 -8.20 16.23 -4.73
N GLY A 49 -8.90 17.20 -4.15
CA GLY A 49 -10.33 17.33 -4.25
C GLY A 49 -10.70 18.20 -5.45
N CYS A 50 -11.66 17.72 -6.23
CA CYS A 50 -12.31 18.46 -7.30
C CYS A 50 -13.71 18.87 -6.85
N TYR A 51 -14.30 19.91 -7.47
CA TYR A 51 -15.63 20.39 -7.10
C TYR A 51 -16.73 19.33 -7.39
N ASP A 52 -16.59 18.62 -8.52
CA ASP A 52 -17.56 17.60 -8.98
C ASP A 52 -16.91 16.62 -9.96
N ALA A 53 -17.71 15.68 -10.50
CA ALA A 53 -17.27 14.67 -11.46
C ALA A 53 -16.82 15.26 -12.82
N ASP A 54 -17.38 16.37 -13.26
CA ASP A 54 -16.97 17.02 -14.52
C ASP A 54 -15.64 17.75 -14.33
N CYS A 55 -15.41 18.34 -13.16
CA CYS A 55 -14.11 18.88 -12.76
C CYS A 55 -13.04 17.79 -12.70
N VAL A 56 -13.35 16.55 -12.28
CA VAL A 56 -12.41 15.41 -12.33
C VAL A 56 -11.97 15.11 -13.76
N LYS A 57 -12.88 15.12 -14.73
CA LYS A 57 -12.53 14.91 -16.14
C LYS A 57 -11.63 16.03 -16.67
N ALA A 58 -11.97 17.28 -16.35
CA ALA A 58 -11.15 18.44 -16.71
C ALA A 58 -9.76 18.37 -16.06
N ALA A 59 -9.69 18.03 -14.77
CA ALA A 59 -8.43 17.81 -14.03
C ALA A 59 -7.53 16.76 -14.70
N ASN A 60 -8.11 15.63 -15.12
CA ASN A 60 -7.38 14.57 -15.80
C ASN A 60 -6.76 15.05 -17.12
N GLN A 61 -7.51 15.80 -17.94
CA GLN A 61 -7.00 16.35 -19.20
C GLN A 61 -5.90 17.40 -18.96
N GLN A 62 -6.11 18.31 -18.03
CA GLN A 62 -5.18 19.39 -17.71
C GLN A 62 -3.87 18.84 -17.12
N LEU A 63 -3.92 17.86 -16.21
CA LEU A 63 -2.72 17.21 -15.66
C LEU A 63 -1.92 16.47 -16.74
N GLN A 64 -2.59 15.73 -17.62
CA GLN A 64 -1.90 15.04 -18.71
C GLN A 64 -1.17 16.02 -19.63
N GLN A 65 -1.83 17.14 -19.98
CA GLN A 65 -1.18 18.19 -20.78
C GLN A 65 -0.02 18.83 -20.05
N PHE A 66 -0.20 19.20 -18.78
CA PHE A 66 0.87 19.78 -17.95
C PHE A 66 2.10 18.88 -17.89
N PHE A 67 1.91 17.58 -17.67
CA PHE A 67 3.04 16.65 -17.60
C PHE A 67 3.64 16.39 -18.98
N ALA A 68 2.88 16.37 -20.05
CA ALA A 68 3.43 16.26 -21.40
C ALA A 68 4.36 17.43 -21.73
N GLU A 69 4.03 18.65 -21.30
CA GLU A 69 4.89 19.85 -21.46
C GLU A 69 6.16 19.81 -20.59
N LEU A 70 6.18 18.98 -19.54
CA LEU A 70 7.36 18.79 -18.68
C LEU A 70 8.37 17.77 -19.22
N GLY A 71 8.05 17.06 -20.30
CA GLY A 71 8.95 16.07 -20.88
C GLY A 71 9.06 14.80 -20.01
N VAL A 72 7.92 14.26 -19.56
CA VAL A 72 7.88 13.02 -18.80
C VAL A 72 8.20 11.80 -19.67
N SER A 73 8.81 10.78 -19.09
CA SER A 73 9.10 9.52 -19.76
C SER A 73 7.88 8.63 -19.91
N HIS A 74 7.01 8.64 -18.91
CA HIS A 74 5.79 7.80 -18.91
C HIS A 74 4.73 8.37 -17.98
N ILE A 75 3.45 8.17 -18.37
CA ILE A 75 2.28 8.44 -17.53
C ILE A 75 1.42 7.19 -17.49
N GLU A 76 1.32 6.56 -16.33
CA GLU A 76 0.37 5.50 -16.06
C GLU A 76 -0.94 6.07 -15.52
N LYS A 77 -2.06 5.68 -16.14
CA LYS A 77 -3.39 6.15 -15.77
C LYS A 77 -4.09 5.12 -14.92
N ARG A 78 -4.64 5.55 -13.80
CA ARG A 78 -5.40 4.70 -12.87
C ARG A 78 -6.84 5.17 -12.76
N SER A 79 -7.77 4.23 -12.67
CA SER A 79 -9.19 4.51 -12.41
C SER A 79 -9.67 3.52 -11.35
N TRP A 80 -10.10 4.03 -10.21
CA TRP A 80 -10.70 3.22 -9.14
C TRP A 80 -12.22 3.19 -9.23
N THR A 81 -12.79 4.32 -9.66
CA THR A 81 -14.22 4.48 -9.98
C THR A 81 -14.36 5.39 -11.20
N SER A 82 -15.58 5.65 -11.64
CA SER A 82 -15.85 6.63 -12.72
C SER A 82 -15.43 8.07 -12.34
N THR A 83 -15.30 8.36 -11.03
CA THR A 83 -15.01 9.70 -10.49
C THR A 83 -13.71 9.78 -9.69
N ALA A 84 -13.07 8.66 -9.39
CA ALA A 84 -11.80 8.62 -8.68
C ALA A 84 -10.68 8.13 -9.62
N LEU A 85 -9.84 9.06 -10.05
CA LEU A 85 -8.78 8.85 -11.04
C LEU A 85 -7.41 9.13 -10.42
N GLY A 86 -6.36 8.63 -11.09
CA GLY A 86 -4.97 8.91 -10.71
C GLY A 86 -4.02 8.85 -11.89
N LEU A 87 -2.90 9.54 -11.72
CA LEU A 87 -1.76 9.50 -12.61
C LEU A 87 -0.51 9.16 -11.82
N SER A 88 0.23 8.16 -12.29
CA SER A 88 1.62 7.92 -11.87
C SER A 88 2.53 8.41 -12.98
N VAL A 89 3.36 9.38 -12.67
CA VAL A 89 4.19 10.11 -13.63
C VAL A 89 5.66 9.82 -13.35
N TYR A 90 6.40 9.46 -14.39
CA TYR A 90 7.80 9.06 -14.30
C TYR A 90 8.67 9.96 -15.17
N PHE A 91 9.81 10.40 -14.64
CA PHE A 91 10.79 11.23 -15.31
C PHE A 91 12.08 10.43 -15.60
N GLU A 92 12.84 10.86 -16.61
CA GLU A 92 14.08 10.18 -17.02
C GLU A 92 15.16 10.11 -15.94
N ASP A 93 15.17 11.07 -15.02
CA ASP A 93 16.11 11.13 -13.91
C ASP A 93 15.75 10.22 -12.73
N GLY A 94 14.60 9.50 -12.84
CA GLY A 94 14.08 8.57 -11.84
C GLY A 94 13.12 9.23 -10.83
N LEU A 95 12.83 10.52 -10.94
CA LEU A 95 11.79 11.17 -10.14
C LEU A 95 10.43 10.69 -10.55
N SER A 96 9.51 10.51 -9.57
CA SER A 96 8.13 10.12 -9.80
C SER A 96 7.15 10.94 -8.98
N ALA A 97 5.92 11.02 -9.49
CA ALA A 97 4.81 11.64 -8.79
C ALA A 97 3.54 10.82 -8.97
N ASP A 98 2.88 10.49 -7.86
CA ASP A 98 1.57 9.85 -7.81
C ASP A 98 0.52 10.89 -7.41
N ILE A 99 -0.44 11.14 -8.29
CA ILE A 99 -1.49 12.13 -8.06
C ILE A 99 -2.84 11.44 -8.21
N SER A 100 -3.60 11.37 -7.12
CA SER A 100 -5.00 10.94 -7.11
C SER A 100 -5.91 12.16 -7.03
N PHE A 101 -7.05 12.11 -7.73
CA PHE A 101 -8.02 13.21 -7.74
C PHE A 101 -9.45 12.68 -7.92
N MET A 102 -10.37 13.27 -7.16
CA MET A 102 -11.77 12.86 -7.06
C MET A 102 -12.62 14.02 -6.54
N PRO A 103 -13.96 13.95 -6.56
CA PRO A 103 -14.79 14.92 -5.88
C PRO A 103 -14.43 15.01 -4.40
N THR A 104 -14.38 16.23 -3.85
CA THR A 104 -13.99 16.48 -2.45
C THR A 104 -14.72 15.60 -1.42
N PRO A 105 -16.04 15.33 -1.54
CA PRO A 105 -16.73 14.45 -0.58
C PRO A 105 -16.26 12.99 -0.61
N GLU A 106 -15.60 12.56 -1.69
CA GLU A 106 -15.10 11.18 -1.87
C GLU A 106 -13.66 10.99 -1.35
N LEU A 107 -12.99 12.05 -0.84
CA LEU A 107 -11.60 12.00 -0.38
C LEU A 107 -11.39 10.95 0.73
N PRO A 108 -10.59 9.91 0.48
CA PRO A 108 -10.36 8.84 1.45
C PRO A 108 -9.20 9.20 2.40
N ILE A 109 -9.50 9.83 3.52
CA ILE A 109 -8.46 10.05 4.55
C ILE A 109 -8.24 8.74 5.31
N ARG A 110 -7.10 8.08 5.03
CA ARG A 110 -6.75 6.74 5.53
C ARG A 110 -5.45 6.73 6.36
N SER A 111 -4.96 7.89 6.73
CA SER A 111 -3.71 8.03 7.49
C SER A 111 -3.67 9.39 8.18
N PRO A 112 -3.03 9.50 9.36
CA PRO A 112 -2.73 10.80 9.96
C PRO A 112 -1.65 11.56 9.17
N GLN A 113 -0.90 10.87 8.30
CA GLN A 113 0.16 11.48 7.48
C GLN A 113 -0.47 12.14 6.24
N HIS A 114 -1.05 13.31 6.43
CA HIS A 114 -1.52 14.19 5.37
C HIS A 114 -1.30 15.66 5.79
N LYS A 115 -1.09 16.50 4.79
CA LYS A 115 -0.90 17.96 4.98
C LYS A 115 -1.72 18.68 3.92
N VAL A 116 -2.58 19.60 4.34
CA VAL A 116 -3.28 20.51 3.42
C VAL A 116 -2.24 21.47 2.82
N VAL A 117 -2.09 21.41 1.49
CA VAL A 117 -1.20 22.29 0.71
C VAL A 117 -1.91 23.58 0.34
N PHE A 118 -3.15 23.46 -0.12
CA PHE A 118 -4.09 24.55 -0.30
C PHE A 118 -5.53 24.06 -0.24
N ALA A 119 -6.42 24.96 0.15
CA ALA A 119 -7.86 24.83 0.09
C ALA A 119 -8.44 26.12 -0.49
N LYS A 120 -9.32 26.02 -1.48
CA LYS A 120 -10.01 27.17 -2.08
C LYS A 120 -11.36 27.44 -1.46
N THR A 121 -11.91 26.44 -0.76
CA THR A 121 -13.20 26.50 -0.08
C THR A 121 -13.12 25.91 1.31
N GLU A 122 -14.03 26.29 2.21
CA GLU A 122 -14.20 25.67 3.52
C GLU A 122 -14.65 24.21 3.38
N ASN A 123 -15.47 23.89 2.37
CA ASN A 123 -15.95 22.53 2.09
C ASN A 123 -14.79 21.52 1.98
N PHE A 124 -13.70 21.88 1.30
CA PHE A 124 -12.52 21.01 1.21
C PHE A 124 -11.90 20.77 2.60
N THR A 125 -11.71 21.82 3.37
CA THR A 125 -11.13 21.72 4.72
C THR A 125 -12.01 20.89 5.65
N ASP A 126 -13.32 21.10 5.59
CA ASP A 126 -14.29 20.35 6.41
C ASP A 126 -14.32 18.88 6.04
N ALA A 127 -14.31 18.56 4.73
CA ALA A 127 -14.24 17.18 4.25
C ALA A 127 -12.98 16.45 4.74
N VAL A 128 -11.82 17.12 4.70
CA VAL A 128 -10.55 16.58 5.19
C VAL A 128 -10.60 16.35 6.69
N ASN A 129 -11.06 17.34 7.47
CA ASN A 129 -11.16 17.24 8.93
C ASN A 129 -12.13 16.13 9.36
N ALA A 130 -13.32 16.06 8.73
CA ALA A 130 -14.28 15.01 8.99
C ALA A 130 -13.73 13.62 8.63
N GLY A 131 -12.98 13.52 7.53
CA GLY A 131 -12.29 12.29 7.15
C GLY A 131 -11.23 11.86 8.15
N ALA A 132 -10.42 12.80 8.64
CA ALA A 132 -9.39 12.58 9.65
C ALA A 132 -9.99 12.13 10.99
N GLN A 133 -11.09 12.77 11.40
CA GLN A 133 -11.83 12.40 12.62
C GLN A 133 -12.38 10.96 12.48
N ARG A 134 -13.10 10.65 11.40
CA ARG A 134 -13.60 9.27 11.15
C ARG A 134 -12.49 8.23 11.16
N PHE A 135 -11.30 8.58 10.66
CA PHE A 135 -10.15 7.67 10.71
C PHE A 135 -9.63 7.48 12.14
N ALA A 136 -9.54 8.57 12.93
CA ALA A 136 -9.05 8.53 14.32
C ALA A 136 -9.97 7.73 15.25
N GLU A 137 -11.28 7.78 15.00
CA GLU A 137 -12.32 7.11 15.80
C GLU A 137 -12.47 5.61 15.49
N ARG A 138 -11.79 5.08 14.46
CA ARG A 138 -11.86 3.64 14.15
C ARG A 138 -11.24 2.83 15.27
N SER A 139 -11.94 1.82 15.76
CA SER A 139 -11.42 0.82 16.71
C SER A 139 -10.24 0.04 16.14
N GLN A 140 -10.29 -0.25 14.84
CA GLN A 140 -9.20 -0.82 14.06
C GLN A 140 -8.87 0.12 12.91
N ARG A 141 -7.72 0.77 12.97
CA ARG A 141 -7.30 1.76 11.95
C ARG A 141 -6.89 1.12 10.64
N TYR A 142 -6.33 -0.07 10.72
CA TYR A 142 -5.85 -0.84 9.57
C TYR A 142 -6.47 -2.22 9.64
N GLY A 143 -7.09 -2.64 8.56
CA GLY A 143 -7.76 -3.94 8.46
C GLY A 143 -7.13 -4.82 7.40
N LEU A 144 -7.39 -6.10 7.54
CA LEU A 144 -7.08 -7.11 6.54
C LEU A 144 -8.36 -7.54 5.83
N ASP A 145 -8.22 -8.13 4.66
CA ASP A 145 -9.28 -8.84 3.97
C ASP A 145 -9.72 -10.05 4.82
N ASP A 146 -11.03 -10.26 4.97
CA ASP A 146 -11.59 -11.36 5.76
C ASP A 146 -11.12 -12.75 5.28
N SER A 147 -10.73 -12.85 4.01
CA SER A 147 -10.18 -14.08 3.42
C SER A 147 -8.70 -14.33 3.72
N ILE A 148 -8.02 -13.44 4.45
CA ILE A 148 -6.54 -13.51 4.63
C ILE A 148 -6.09 -14.86 5.20
N HIS A 149 -6.83 -15.39 6.19
CA HIS A 149 -6.52 -16.66 6.85
C HIS A 149 -6.66 -17.83 5.89
N TYR A 150 -7.77 -17.88 5.14
CA TYR A 150 -7.97 -18.90 4.11
C TYR A 150 -6.87 -18.81 3.03
N ARG A 151 -6.53 -17.63 2.56
CA ARG A 151 -5.50 -17.45 1.54
C ARG A 151 -4.14 -17.93 2.04
N PHE A 152 -3.77 -17.62 3.29
CA PHE A 152 -2.53 -18.10 3.87
C PHE A 152 -2.47 -19.62 3.91
N ILE A 153 -3.48 -20.27 4.47
CA ILE A 153 -3.54 -21.74 4.56
C ILE A 153 -3.55 -22.37 3.16
N ASN A 154 -4.26 -21.78 2.20
CA ASN A 154 -4.30 -22.30 0.83
C ASN A 154 -2.93 -22.18 0.11
N GLU A 155 -2.14 -21.15 0.37
CA GLU A 155 -0.76 -21.08 -0.14
C GLU A 155 0.10 -22.20 0.47
N LEU A 156 -0.02 -22.49 1.77
CA LEU A 156 0.71 -23.61 2.39
C LEU A 156 0.26 -24.97 1.81
N ARG A 157 -1.03 -25.12 1.54
CA ARG A 157 -1.56 -26.30 0.83
C ARG A 157 -0.97 -26.44 -0.58
N TYR A 158 -0.80 -25.33 -1.28
CA TYR A 158 -0.11 -25.35 -2.59
C TYR A 158 1.36 -25.75 -2.46
N VAL A 159 2.04 -25.39 -1.37
CA VAL A 159 3.40 -25.90 -1.09
C VAL A 159 3.38 -27.43 -1.01
N GLU A 160 2.49 -28.03 -0.21
CA GLU A 160 2.37 -29.48 -0.07
C GLU A 160 2.15 -30.16 -1.41
N ILE A 161 1.17 -29.71 -2.18
CA ILE A 161 0.86 -30.28 -3.50
C ILE A 161 2.06 -30.15 -4.45
N ALA A 162 2.75 -29.02 -4.45
CA ALA A 162 3.89 -28.77 -5.30
C ALA A 162 5.09 -29.67 -4.93
N LEU A 163 5.33 -29.87 -3.64
CA LEU A 163 6.40 -30.76 -3.16
C LEU A 163 6.14 -32.21 -3.57
N LEU A 164 4.90 -32.72 -3.42
CA LEU A 164 4.50 -34.06 -3.85
C LEU A 164 4.61 -34.27 -5.38
N ARG A 165 4.53 -33.18 -6.14
CA ARG A 165 4.68 -33.19 -7.61
C ARG A 165 6.10 -32.86 -8.07
N GLU A 166 7.04 -32.68 -7.12
CA GLU A 166 8.42 -32.25 -7.41
C GLU A 166 8.48 -30.89 -8.16
N GLN A 167 7.45 -30.04 -7.97
CA GLN A 167 7.36 -28.72 -8.58
C GLN A 167 7.98 -27.65 -7.66
N PHE A 168 9.27 -27.78 -7.37
CA PHE A 168 9.97 -26.98 -6.37
C PHE A 168 9.96 -25.47 -6.64
N ILE A 169 9.94 -25.04 -7.91
CA ILE A 169 9.83 -23.62 -8.25
C ILE A 169 8.46 -23.07 -7.81
N PHE A 170 7.38 -23.82 -8.06
CA PHE A 170 6.05 -23.40 -7.65
C PHE A 170 5.89 -23.43 -6.13
N ALA A 171 6.48 -24.41 -5.43
CA ALA A 171 6.51 -24.44 -3.98
C ALA A 171 7.22 -23.19 -3.38
N ASP A 172 8.33 -22.74 -3.99
CA ASP A 172 9.06 -21.54 -3.58
C ASP A 172 8.20 -20.26 -3.76
N ILE A 173 7.47 -20.16 -4.87
CA ILE A 173 6.52 -19.07 -5.11
C ILE A 173 5.41 -19.07 -4.05
N ALA A 174 4.80 -20.22 -3.76
CA ALA A 174 3.74 -20.34 -2.76
C ALA A 174 4.23 -19.99 -1.34
N LEU A 175 5.44 -20.42 -0.96
CA LEU A 175 6.09 -19.98 0.28
C LEU A 175 6.29 -18.46 0.31
N GLY A 176 6.68 -17.86 -0.80
CA GLY A 176 6.83 -16.41 -0.93
C GLY A 176 5.50 -15.68 -0.72
N ASN A 177 4.42 -16.16 -1.34
CA ASN A 177 3.08 -15.61 -1.19
C ASN A 177 2.58 -15.72 0.26
N ALA A 178 2.79 -16.87 0.91
CA ALA A 178 2.42 -17.07 2.31
C ALA A 178 3.18 -16.10 3.25
N ARG A 179 4.49 -15.88 3.03
CA ARG A 179 5.26 -14.88 3.79
C ARG A 179 4.71 -13.46 3.61
N GLN A 180 4.29 -13.10 2.40
CA GLN A 180 3.68 -11.80 2.13
C GLN A 180 2.37 -11.62 2.92
N LEU A 181 1.56 -12.66 3.02
CA LEU A 181 0.34 -12.65 3.81
C LEU A 181 0.64 -12.56 5.32
N LEU A 182 1.62 -13.31 5.81
CA LEU A 182 2.06 -13.22 7.21
C LEU A 182 2.58 -11.82 7.56
N LEU A 183 3.41 -11.20 6.72
CA LEU A 183 3.87 -9.83 6.91
C LEU A 183 2.71 -8.84 7.02
N SER A 184 1.65 -9.05 6.23
CA SER A 184 0.45 -8.23 6.29
C SER A 184 -0.30 -8.42 7.61
N VAL A 185 -0.40 -9.65 8.09
CA VAL A 185 -1.05 -9.99 9.37
C VAL A 185 -0.27 -9.38 10.54
N GLU A 186 1.05 -9.57 10.60
CA GLU A 186 1.89 -9.01 11.66
C GLU A 186 1.84 -7.47 11.68
N THR A 187 1.86 -6.83 10.51
CA THR A 187 1.74 -5.37 10.42
C THR A 187 0.48 -4.85 11.09
N VAL A 188 -0.64 -5.56 10.91
CA VAL A 188 -1.92 -5.20 11.55
C VAL A 188 -1.93 -5.59 13.01
N ALA A 189 -1.37 -6.73 13.39
CA ALA A 189 -1.24 -7.17 14.78
C ALA A 189 -0.46 -6.16 15.62
N GLU A 190 0.60 -5.56 15.07
CA GLU A 190 1.35 -4.47 15.70
C GLU A 190 0.68 -3.09 15.57
N GLY A 191 -0.55 -2.99 15.04
CA GLY A 191 -1.28 -1.73 14.86
C GLY A 191 -0.64 -0.78 13.83
N LYS A 192 0.16 -1.29 12.91
CA LYS A 192 0.87 -0.53 11.89
C LYS A 192 0.09 -0.50 10.58
N LYS A 193 0.33 0.53 9.77
CA LYS A 193 -0.26 0.65 8.45
C LYS A 193 0.44 -0.29 7.48
N LEU A 194 -0.33 -1.13 6.78
CA LEU A 194 0.13 -1.81 5.58
C LEU A 194 0.62 -0.78 4.57
N HIS A 195 1.92 -0.73 4.35
CA HIS A 195 2.53 0.22 3.42
C HIS A 195 3.64 -0.48 2.65
N GLN A 196 3.61 -0.35 1.32
CA GLN A 196 4.39 -1.11 0.34
C GLN A 196 5.80 -1.54 0.76
N PHE A 197 6.63 -0.65 1.34
CA PHE A 197 8.02 -0.98 1.70
C PHE A 197 8.42 -0.60 3.14
N LYS A 198 7.58 0.13 3.86
CA LYS A 198 8.04 0.89 5.04
C LYS A 198 7.62 0.32 6.37
N ALA A 199 6.56 -0.50 6.41
CA ALA A 199 6.10 -1.10 7.65
C ALA A 199 7.00 -2.27 8.07
N TYR A 200 7.45 -3.07 7.14
CA TYR A 200 8.17 -4.32 7.44
C TYR A 200 9.45 -4.10 8.23
N ASN A 201 10.26 -3.09 7.86
CA ASN A 201 11.49 -2.76 8.60
C ASN A 201 11.24 -2.18 10.00
N THR A 202 10.01 -1.89 10.36
CA THR A 202 9.62 -1.38 11.68
C THR A 202 8.94 -2.43 12.54
N LEU A 203 8.74 -3.65 12.04
CA LEU A 203 8.23 -4.78 12.80
C LEU A 203 9.22 -5.17 13.90
N SER A 204 8.75 -5.88 14.92
CA SER A 204 9.60 -6.30 16.02
C SER A 204 10.78 -7.16 15.53
N GLN A 205 11.97 -6.93 16.07
CA GLN A 205 13.15 -7.67 15.66
C GLN A 205 12.98 -9.18 15.89
N THR A 206 12.32 -9.56 16.99
CA THR A 206 12.01 -10.96 17.29
C THR A 206 11.18 -11.62 16.19
N PHE A 207 10.18 -10.91 15.65
CA PHE A 207 9.41 -11.42 14.53
C PHE A 207 10.25 -11.51 13.24
N LEU A 208 11.06 -10.49 12.95
CA LEU A 208 11.91 -10.47 11.76
C LEU A 208 12.94 -11.62 11.77
N ASP A 209 13.58 -11.87 12.92
CA ASP A 209 14.53 -12.97 13.07
C ASP A 209 13.85 -14.33 12.81
N ARG A 210 12.64 -14.52 13.32
CA ARG A 210 11.86 -15.73 13.07
C ARG A 210 11.35 -15.84 11.64
N LEU A 211 11.00 -14.73 11.02
CA LEU A 211 10.62 -14.69 9.62
C LEU A 211 11.78 -15.15 8.72
N GLU A 212 13.01 -14.75 9.01
CA GLU A 212 14.20 -15.21 8.29
C GLU A 212 14.37 -16.73 8.36
N GLU A 213 14.04 -17.35 9.48
CA GLU A 213 14.07 -18.81 9.60
C GLU A 213 13.06 -19.55 8.72
N THR A 214 12.04 -18.87 8.21
CA THR A 214 11.03 -19.45 7.29
C THR A 214 11.52 -19.55 5.84
N TYR A 215 12.71 -19.02 5.51
CA TYR A 215 13.28 -19.19 4.17
C TYR A 215 13.96 -20.54 4.06
N PRO A 216 13.67 -21.32 3.00
CA PRO A 216 14.31 -22.62 2.81
C PRO A 216 15.80 -22.41 2.48
N ARG A 217 16.66 -23.28 3.00
CA ARG A 217 18.10 -23.24 2.72
C ARG A 217 18.43 -23.65 1.29
N SER A 218 17.62 -24.50 0.73
CA SER A 218 17.70 -24.96 -0.64
C SER A 218 16.32 -25.31 -1.17
N ARG A 219 16.22 -25.64 -2.49
CA ARG A 219 14.99 -26.17 -3.09
C ARG A 219 14.83 -27.68 -2.92
N ALA A 220 15.52 -28.30 -1.95
CA ALA A 220 15.25 -29.68 -1.60
C ALA A 220 13.91 -29.79 -0.84
N TYR A 221 13.26 -30.96 -0.99
CA TYR A 221 11.96 -31.24 -0.36
C TYR A 221 11.96 -30.91 1.14
N GLU A 222 12.92 -31.47 1.87
CA GLU A 222 13.04 -31.31 3.33
C GLU A 222 13.21 -29.85 3.77
N ASP A 223 14.04 -29.07 3.06
CA ASP A 223 14.25 -27.65 3.39
C ASP A 223 12.98 -26.82 3.16
N MET A 224 12.25 -27.10 2.09
CA MET A 224 11.02 -26.39 1.76
C MET A 224 9.86 -26.80 2.67
N TYR A 225 9.77 -28.10 3.01
CA TYR A 225 8.77 -28.59 3.96
C TYR A 225 8.99 -27.98 5.35
N ASN A 226 10.23 -27.97 5.84
CA ASN A 226 10.58 -27.33 7.10
C ASN A 226 10.30 -25.82 7.11
N ALA A 227 10.53 -25.14 5.99
CA ALA A 227 10.18 -23.72 5.83
C ALA A 227 8.67 -23.50 5.94
N LYS A 228 7.83 -24.37 5.32
CA LYS A 228 6.37 -24.34 5.44
C LYS A 228 5.92 -24.50 6.90
N GLU A 229 6.46 -25.48 7.62
CA GLU A 229 6.10 -25.74 9.03
C GLU A 229 6.42 -24.54 9.92
N LYS A 230 7.63 -23.97 9.77
CA LYS A 230 8.01 -22.76 10.50
C LYS A 230 7.12 -21.57 10.20
N LEU A 231 6.74 -21.42 8.93
CA LEU A 231 5.87 -20.35 8.47
C LEU A 231 4.46 -20.49 9.07
N LEU A 232 3.91 -21.70 9.11
CA LEU A 232 2.63 -22.00 9.77
C LEU A 232 2.70 -21.69 11.28
N ALA A 233 3.74 -22.16 11.95
CA ALA A 233 3.90 -21.93 13.40
C ALA A 233 3.96 -20.44 13.73
N LEU A 234 4.76 -19.67 12.98
CA LEU A 234 4.89 -18.23 13.17
C LEU A 234 3.55 -17.50 12.90
N TYR A 235 2.82 -17.92 11.87
CA TYR A 235 1.50 -17.34 11.56
C TYR A 235 0.49 -17.56 12.68
N LEU A 236 0.37 -18.79 13.18
CA LEU A 236 -0.59 -19.11 14.24
C LEU A 236 -0.28 -18.37 15.54
N GLU A 237 1.01 -18.17 15.86
CA GLU A 237 1.43 -17.34 16.99
C GLU A 237 1.05 -15.88 16.80
N THR A 238 1.37 -15.28 15.64
CA THR A 238 0.98 -13.90 15.32
C THR A 238 -0.52 -13.69 15.47
N VAL A 239 -1.35 -14.61 14.96
CA VAL A 239 -2.81 -14.48 15.04
C VAL A 239 -3.31 -14.65 16.47
N LYS A 240 -2.74 -15.59 17.24
CA LYS A 240 -3.15 -15.85 18.63
C LYS A 240 -2.87 -14.64 19.54
N ASP A 241 -1.77 -13.95 19.32
CA ASP A 241 -1.37 -12.80 20.12
C ASP A 241 -2.07 -11.50 19.70
N SER A 242 -2.78 -11.50 18.57
CA SER A 242 -3.49 -10.33 18.05
C SER A 242 -4.86 -10.16 18.70
N VAL A 243 -5.15 -8.96 19.17
CA VAL A 243 -6.49 -8.57 19.65
C VAL A 243 -7.47 -8.23 18.51
N TYR A 244 -6.98 -8.17 17.28
CA TYR A 244 -7.75 -7.73 16.11
C TYR A 244 -8.10 -8.86 15.15
N LEU A 245 -7.53 -10.06 15.35
CA LEU A 245 -7.65 -11.17 14.41
C LEU A 245 -8.26 -12.38 15.11
N THR A 246 -9.17 -13.06 14.42
CA THR A 246 -9.75 -14.32 14.88
C THR A 246 -9.49 -15.37 13.81
N PHE A 247 -8.85 -16.48 14.20
CA PHE A 247 -8.55 -17.57 13.29
C PHE A 247 -9.57 -18.72 13.46
N ASP A 248 -10.03 -19.26 12.34
CA ASP A 248 -10.87 -20.46 12.32
C ASP A 248 -9.97 -21.71 12.18
N ASP A 249 -9.81 -22.44 13.27
CA ASP A 249 -9.00 -23.67 13.31
C ASP A 249 -9.46 -24.73 12.32
N SER A 250 -10.69 -24.66 11.82
CA SER A 250 -11.17 -25.58 10.79
C SER A 250 -10.38 -25.50 9.49
N LEU A 251 -9.72 -24.35 9.22
CA LEU A 251 -8.85 -24.15 8.06
C LEU A 251 -7.62 -25.07 8.09
N LEU A 252 -7.14 -25.45 9.27
CA LEU A 252 -5.99 -26.35 9.41
C LEU A 252 -6.27 -27.74 8.81
N LYS A 253 -7.53 -28.14 8.70
CA LYS A 253 -7.94 -29.40 8.06
C LYS A 253 -7.63 -29.45 6.56
N LEU A 254 -7.30 -28.31 5.94
CA LEU A 254 -6.89 -28.22 4.54
C LEU A 254 -5.44 -28.66 4.32
N LEU A 255 -4.64 -28.75 5.40
CA LEU A 255 -3.25 -29.21 5.39
C LEU A 255 -3.18 -30.70 5.74
N GLY A 256 -2.14 -31.40 5.26
CA GLY A 256 -1.94 -32.83 5.53
C GLY A 256 -2.96 -33.76 4.87
N CYS A 257 -3.80 -33.27 3.95
CA CYS A 257 -4.82 -34.08 3.28
C CYS A 257 -4.23 -35.00 2.17
N PHE A 258 -2.93 -34.99 1.95
CA PHE A 258 -2.28 -35.65 0.83
C PHE A 258 -1.24 -36.71 1.26
N GLU A 259 -1.23 -37.06 2.57
CA GLU A 259 -0.42 -38.13 3.14
C GLU A 259 -0.98 -39.53 2.84
#